data_1ac5fb22678830721f760d0adfdadc27
#
_entry.id   1ac5fb22678830721f760d0adfdadc27
#
_cell.length_a   1.000
_cell.length_b   1.000
_cell.length_c   1.000
_cell.angle_alpha   90.00
_cell.angle_beta   90.00
_cell.angle_gamma   90.00
#
_symmetry.space_group_name_H-M   'P 1'
#
loop_
_entity.id
_entity.type
_entity.pdbx_description
1 polymer ?
#
loop_
_entity_poly.entity_id
_entity_poly.type
_entity_poly.pdbx_seq_one_letter_code
_entity_poly.pdbx_strand_id
1 'polypeptide(L)'
;YAAKKINILGVKNVLIKGGHLSTKKIHDVLLSNNKVEIFNSKKIITKNTHGTGCTLSSAIATFYSCGKTLKKSCELGINYVNRAIMLGPNYGKGHGPINHINNIEIKKIK
;
A
#
# COMPACT_ATOMS: atom_id res chain seq x y z
N TYR A 1 -11.91 5.78 13.80
CA TYR A 1 -11.63 6.70 14.92
C TYR A 1 -10.34 7.52 14.66
N ALA A 2 -9.20 6.87 14.43
CA ALA A 2 -7.94 7.58 14.16
C ALA A 2 -8.01 8.48 12.92
N ALA A 3 -8.59 7.99 11.82
CA ALA A 3 -8.75 8.76 10.59
C ALA A 3 -9.58 10.03 10.80
N LYS A 4 -10.66 9.96 11.59
CA LYS A 4 -11.49 11.12 11.93
C LYS A 4 -10.73 12.13 12.77
N LYS A 5 -9.92 11.70 13.72
CA LYS A 5 -9.07 12.59 14.52
C LYS A 5 -8.08 13.37 13.66
N ILE A 6 -7.44 12.72 12.71
CA ILE A 6 -6.51 13.36 11.77
C ILE A 6 -7.27 14.33 10.84
N ASN A 7 -8.45 13.95 10.40
CA ASN A 7 -9.30 14.80 9.54
C ASN A 7 -9.67 16.11 10.21
N ILE A 8 -9.93 16.10 11.52
CA ILE A 8 -10.21 17.32 12.32
C ILE A 8 -9.05 18.33 12.25
N LEU A 9 -7.81 17.87 12.05
CA LEU A 9 -6.64 18.74 11.90
C LEU A 9 -6.57 19.44 10.53
N GLY A 10 -7.58 19.30 9.68
CA GLY A 10 -7.68 19.99 8.39
C GLY A 10 -7.24 19.15 7.18
N VAL A 11 -6.92 17.89 7.37
CA VAL A 11 -6.57 16.98 6.27
C VAL A 11 -7.84 16.46 5.61
N LYS A 12 -8.01 16.70 4.32
CA LYS A 12 -9.24 16.31 3.59
C LYS A 12 -9.41 14.80 3.42
N ASN A 13 -8.33 14.09 3.17
CA ASN A 13 -8.33 12.66 2.92
C ASN A 13 -7.28 11.98 3.78
N VAL A 14 -7.63 10.87 4.39
CA VAL A 14 -6.74 10.13 5.29
C VAL A 14 -6.79 8.65 4.97
N LEU A 15 -5.64 8.05 4.71
CA LEU A 15 -5.49 6.60 4.59
C LEU A 15 -4.72 6.08 5.80
N ILE A 16 -5.38 5.29 6.62
CA ILE A 16 -4.75 4.60 7.76
C ILE A 16 -4.39 3.18 7.35
N LYS A 17 -3.12 2.87 7.41
CA LYS A 17 -2.61 1.52 7.14
C LYS A 17 -2.76 0.65 8.37
N GLY A 18 -3.30 -0.55 8.16
CA GLY A 18 -3.33 -1.61 9.17
C GLY A 18 -2.04 -2.44 9.18
N GLY A 19 -2.07 -3.58 9.87
CA GLY A 19 -1.01 -4.58 9.83
C GLY A 19 -0.17 -4.75 11.08
N HIS A 20 -0.42 -3.93 12.11
CA HIS A 20 0.29 -4.04 13.40
C HIS A 20 -0.42 -4.97 14.41
N LEU A 21 -1.60 -5.46 14.07
CA LEU A 21 -2.34 -6.40 14.88
C LEU A 21 -2.01 -7.84 14.46
N SER A 22 -2.06 -8.78 15.40
CA SER A 22 -1.75 -10.20 15.17
C SER A 22 -2.86 -10.97 14.43
N THR A 23 -3.64 -10.30 13.60
CA THR A 23 -4.71 -10.89 12.80
C THR A 23 -4.20 -11.33 11.43
N LYS A 24 -4.85 -12.35 10.85
CA LYS A 24 -4.49 -12.85 9.50
C LYS A 24 -4.91 -11.91 8.36
N LYS A 25 -5.77 -10.93 8.65
CA LYS A 25 -6.25 -9.94 7.66
C LYS A 25 -5.80 -8.54 8.05
N ILE A 26 -5.43 -7.77 7.06
CA ILE A 26 -5.08 -6.36 7.20
C ILE A 26 -6.24 -5.53 6.69
N HIS A 27 -6.66 -4.56 7.49
CA HIS A 27 -7.68 -3.58 7.12
C HIS A 27 -7.04 -2.20 6.98
N ASP A 28 -7.05 -1.66 5.78
CA ASP A 28 -6.64 -0.29 5.51
C ASP A 28 -7.90 0.57 5.36
N VAL A 29 -7.93 1.72 5.98
CA VAL A 29 -9.11 2.58 6.05
C VAL A 29 -8.85 3.91 5.36
N LEU A 30 -9.63 4.21 4.32
CA LEU A 30 -9.63 5.51 3.66
C LEU A 30 -10.83 6.31 4.13
N LEU A 31 -10.58 7.48 4.70
CA LEU A 31 -11.60 8.49 4.99
C LEU A 31 -11.48 9.61 3.96
N SER A 32 -12.53 9.81 3.15
CA SER A 32 -12.59 10.84 2.12
C SER A 32 -14.03 11.35 1.99
N ASN A 33 -14.21 12.67 2.05
CA ASN A 33 -15.53 13.32 1.95
C ASN A 33 -16.56 12.72 2.93
N ASN A 34 -16.17 12.48 4.18
CA ASN A 34 -16.98 11.84 5.23
C ASN A 34 -17.42 10.40 4.90
N LYS A 35 -16.88 9.79 3.87
CA LYS A 35 -17.09 8.39 3.53
C LYS A 35 -15.91 7.56 3.97
N VAL A 36 -16.21 6.38 4.51
CA VAL A 36 -15.20 5.40 4.94
C VAL A 36 -15.18 4.25 3.95
N GLU A 37 -14.01 3.99 3.39
CA GLU A 37 -13.76 2.83 2.53
C GLU A 37 -12.74 1.93 3.23
N ILE A 38 -13.01 0.64 3.25
CA ILE A 38 -12.14 -0.35 3.89
C ILE A 38 -11.57 -1.27 2.81
N PHE A 39 -10.23 -1.37 2.77
CA PHE A 39 -9.52 -2.30 1.90
C PHE A 39 -9.02 -3.48 2.73
N ASN A 40 -9.41 -4.68 2.34
CA ASN A 40 -9.04 -5.91 3.03
C ASN A 40 -7.92 -6.61 2.28
N SER A 41 -6.86 -6.99 3.00
CA SER A 41 -5.74 -7.75 2.46
C SER A 41 -5.39 -8.90 3.38
N LYS A 42 -4.82 -9.97 2.83
CA LYS A 42 -4.21 -11.03 3.63
C LYS A 42 -2.86 -10.54 4.15
N LYS A 43 -2.56 -10.83 5.41
CA LYS A 43 -1.24 -10.55 5.96
C LYS A 43 -0.20 -11.47 5.31
N ILE A 44 0.80 -10.87 4.70
CA ILE A 44 1.92 -11.59 4.09
C ILE A 44 3.00 -11.76 5.14
N ILE A 45 3.33 -13.00 5.48
CA ILE A 45 4.39 -13.32 6.44
C ILE A 45 5.72 -13.28 5.72
N THR A 46 6.44 -12.18 5.85
CA THR A 46 7.76 -11.99 5.27
C THR A 46 8.53 -10.92 6.02
N LYS A 47 9.86 -11.00 5.98
CA LYS A 47 10.74 -9.94 6.46
C LYS A 47 11.05 -8.88 5.39
N ASN A 48 10.60 -9.06 4.16
CA ASN A 48 10.89 -8.17 3.03
C ASN A 48 9.89 -7.01 2.97
N THR A 49 9.94 -6.12 3.97
CA THR A 49 8.99 -5.01 4.12
C THR A 49 9.64 -3.63 4.05
N HIS A 50 10.94 -3.55 3.78
CA HIS A 50 11.65 -2.27 3.69
C HIS A 50 11.13 -1.43 2.51
N GLY A 51 10.77 -0.19 2.78
CA GLY A 51 10.29 0.75 1.78
C GLY A 51 8.81 0.64 1.43
N THR A 52 8.01 -0.13 2.16
CA THR A 52 6.57 -0.32 1.85
C THR A 52 5.77 0.97 1.93
N GLY A 53 5.99 1.80 2.96
CA GLY A 53 5.28 3.07 3.13
C GLY A 53 5.58 4.06 2.01
N CYS A 54 6.85 4.22 1.69
CA CYS A 54 7.29 5.12 0.60
C CYS A 54 6.79 4.65 -0.75
N THR A 55 6.83 3.35 -1.01
CA THR A 55 6.31 2.75 -2.24
C THR A 55 4.81 2.92 -2.37
N LEU A 56 4.05 2.74 -1.28
CA LEU A 56 2.62 2.94 -1.27
C LEU A 56 2.25 4.38 -1.62
N SER A 57 2.88 5.36 -0.96
CA SER A 57 2.62 6.77 -1.23
C SER A 57 2.91 7.14 -2.69
N SER A 58 4.04 6.68 -3.22
CA SER A 58 4.44 6.91 -4.60
C SER A 58 3.49 6.24 -5.61
N ALA A 59 3.07 5.01 -5.33
CA ALA A 59 2.13 4.29 -6.19
C ALA A 59 0.76 4.98 -6.22
N ILE A 60 0.23 5.38 -5.07
CA ILE A 60 -1.05 6.11 -4.99
C ILE A 60 -0.96 7.43 -5.77
N ALA A 61 0.11 8.20 -5.57
CA ALA A 61 0.31 9.46 -6.28
C ALA A 61 0.37 9.25 -7.80
N THR A 62 1.03 8.19 -8.25
CA THR A 62 1.14 7.85 -9.66
C THR A 62 -0.22 7.51 -10.27
N PHE A 63 -0.98 6.62 -9.65
CA PHE A 63 -2.30 6.23 -10.13
C PHE A 63 -3.28 7.42 -10.12
N TYR A 64 -3.21 8.25 -9.08
CA TYR A 64 -4.04 9.44 -8.98
C TYR A 64 -3.72 10.46 -10.07
N SER A 65 -2.43 10.67 -10.36
CA SER A 65 -2.00 11.58 -11.43
C SER A 65 -2.38 11.07 -12.83
N CYS A 66 -2.57 9.76 -12.99
CA CYS A 66 -3.05 9.15 -14.23
C CYS A 66 -4.58 9.24 -14.41
N GLY A 67 -5.27 9.97 -13.54
CA GLY A 67 -6.71 10.21 -13.67
C GLY A 67 -7.60 9.19 -12.95
N LYS A 68 -7.05 8.30 -12.13
CA LYS A 68 -7.84 7.39 -11.30
C LYS A 68 -8.48 8.13 -10.12
N THR A 69 -9.64 7.66 -9.64
CA THR A 69 -10.22 8.18 -8.41
C THR A 69 -9.30 7.90 -7.22
N LEU A 70 -9.44 8.65 -6.14
CA LEU A 70 -8.64 8.44 -4.94
C LEU A 70 -8.84 7.02 -4.37
N LYS A 71 -10.08 6.54 -4.29
CA LYS A 71 -10.40 5.18 -3.87
C LYS A 71 -9.69 4.14 -4.75
N LYS A 72 -9.78 4.28 -6.07
CA LYS A 72 -9.14 3.34 -7.01
C LYS A 72 -7.62 3.41 -6.93
N SER A 73 -7.07 4.60 -6.77
CA SER A 73 -5.63 4.81 -6.61
C SER A 73 -5.10 4.13 -5.34
N CYS A 74 -5.83 4.22 -4.23
CA CYS A 74 -5.48 3.52 -2.99
C CYS A 74 -5.55 2.00 -3.18
N GLU A 75 -6.62 1.49 -3.78
CA GLU A 75 -6.78 0.06 -4.05
C GLU A 75 -5.63 -0.48 -4.90
N LEU A 76 -5.34 0.16 -6.01
CA LEU A 76 -4.25 -0.25 -6.91
C LEU A 76 -2.88 -0.13 -6.25
N GLY A 77 -2.65 0.93 -5.46
CA GLY A 77 -1.40 1.12 -4.72
C GLY A 77 -1.18 0.03 -3.67
N ILE A 78 -2.22 -0.30 -2.91
CA ILE A 78 -2.18 -1.38 -1.91
C ILE A 78 -1.89 -2.72 -2.58
N ASN A 79 -2.56 -3.03 -3.68
CA ASN A 79 -2.33 -4.27 -4.43
C ASN A 79 -0.91 -4.35 -4.99
N TYR A 80 -0.40 -3.26 -5.52
CA TYR A 80 0.98 -3.17 -6.01
C TYR A 80 2.00 -3.47 -4.91
N VAL A 81 1.84 -2.84 -3.73
CA VAL A 81 2.74 -3.03 -2.59
C VAL A 81 2.67 -4.46 -2.06
N ASN A 82 1.47 -5.02 -1.91
CA ASN A 82 1.29 -6.40 -1.44
C ASN A 82 2.00 -7.39 -2.38
N ARG A 83 1.88 -7.20 -3.68
CA ARG A 83 2.58 -8.02 -4.66
C ARG A 83 4.10 -7.84 -4.59
N ALA A 84 4.56 -6.61 -4.41
CA ALA A 84 5.98 -6.30 -4.27
C ALA A 84 6.60 -6.94 -3.02
N ILE A 85 5.87 -6.96 -1.90
CA ILE A 85 6.28 -7.64 -0.67
C ILE A 85 6.37 -9.15 -0.90
N MET A 86 5.33 -9.75 -1.50
CA MET A 86 5.25 -11.18 -1.75
C MET A 86 6.38 -11.68 -2.66
N LEU A 87 6.81 -10.87 -3.63
CA LEU A 87 7.86 -11.19 -4.58
C LEU A 87 9.22 -10.60 -4.19
N GLY A 88 9.42 -10.23 -2.93
CA GLY A 88 10.68 -9.68 -2.44
C GLY A 88 11.86 -10.66 -2.60
N PRO A 89 13.06 -10.15 -2.91
CA PRO A 89 14.20 -10.98 -3.27
C PRO A 89 14.92 -11.66 -2.10
N ASN A 90 14.52 -11.44 -0.83
CA ASN A 90 15.13 -12.02 0.37
C ASN A 90 16.63 -11.66 0.56
N TYR A 91 17.01 -10.43 0.27
CA TYR A 91 18.38 -9.97 0.49
C TYR A 91 18.64 -9.64 1.97
N GLY A 92 19.76 -10.11 2.49
CA GLY A 92 20.24 -9.80 3.83
C GLY A 92 19.50 -10.53 4.94
N LYS A 93 19.84 -10.21 6.21
CA LYS A 93 19.31 -10.85 7.43
C LYS A 93 18.24 -10.01 8.14
N GLY A 94 18.12 -8.72 7.83
CA GLY A 94 17.12 -7.82 8.41
C GLY A 94 15.84 -7.75 7.59
N HIS A 95 15.13 -6.63 7.71
CA HIS A 95 13.98 -6.33 6.84
C HIS A 95 14.49 -6.08 5.42
N GLY A 96 14.25 -7.05 4.53
CA GLY A 96 14.68 -6.98 3.14
C GLY A 96 13.83 -6.04 2.28
N PRO A 97 14.31 -5.72 1.07
CA PRO A 97 13.58 -4.89 0.14
C PRO A 97 12.39 -5.62 -0.48
N ILE A 98 11.42 -4.85 -0.95
CA ILE A 98 10.33 -5.35 -1.78
C ILE A 98 10.73 -5.32 -3.26
N ASN A 99 10.01 -6.06 -4.10
CA ASN A 99 10.27 -6.10 -5.54
C ASN A 99 9.43 -5.01 -6.24
N HIS A 100 10.05 -3.88 -6.56
CA HIS A 100 9.40 -2.75 -7.22
C HIS A 100 9.03 -3.01 -8.69
N ILE A 101 9.69 -3.95 -9.34
CA ILE A 101 9.49 -4.26 -10.76
C ILE A 101 8.59 -5.49 -11.00
N ASN A 102 7.79 -5.85 -10.01
CA ASN A 102 6.96 -7.06 -10.04
C ASN A 102 5.95 -7.11 -11.20
N ASN A 103 5.57 -5.98 -11.74
CA ASN A 103 4.60 -5.86 -12.84
C ASN A 103 5.26 -5.57 -14.20
N ILE A 104 6.58 -5.59 -14.26
CA ILE A 104 7.31 -5.30 -15.49
C ILE A 104 7.74 -6.62 -16.13
N GLU A 105 7.24 -6.88 -17.32
CA GLU A 105 7.74 -7.97 -18.15
C GLU A 105 9.04 -7.55 -18.82
N ILE A 106 10.11 -8.25 -18.47
CA ILE A 106 11.40 -8.05 -19.16
C ILE A 106 11.35 -8.84 -20.46
N LYS A 107 11.08 -8.15 -21.56
CA LYS A 107 11.24 -8.76 -22.88
C LYS A 107 12.73 -8.94 -23.15
N LYS A 108 13.14 -10.18 -23.47
CA LYS A 108 14.52 -10.41 -23.91
C LYS A 108 14.75 -9.65 -25.20
N ILE A 109 15.69 -8.71 -25.15
CA ILE A 109 16.18 -8.06 -26.35
C ILE A 109 17.14 -9.05 -27.01
N LYS A 110 16.78 -9.47 -28.20
CA LYS A 110 17.65 -10.32 -29.01
C LYS A 110 18.80 -9.50 -29.60
#